data_9c4d2658238a24f2b27acb33d3a0a454
#
_entry.id   9c4d2658238a24f2b27acb33d3a0a454
#
_cell.length_a   1.000
_cell.length_b   1.000
_cell.length_c   1.000
_cell.angle_alpha   90.00
_cell.angle_beta   90.00
_cell.angle_gamma   90.00
#
_symmetry.space_group_name_H-M   'P 1'
#
loop_
_entity.id
_entity.type
_entity.pdbx_description
1 polymer ?
#
loop_
_entity_poly.entity_id
_entity_poly.type
_entity_poly.pdbx_seq_one_letter_code
_entity_poly.pdbx_strand_id
1 'polypeptide(L)'
;KVYLSPVIDCFDGLPVSWTIGTSPSAELVNIMLDEAISVLDADEKPVLHSDRGCHYRWPGWIERMKSTGLTRSMSKKGCSPDNSACEGFFGRLKNEMFYGYSWTGVSISQFIEQLDEYVKWYAEKRIKLSLGGMSPLNYRRSLGLAG
;
A
#
# COMPACT_ATOMS: atom_id res chain seq x y z
N LYS A 1 -3.31 5.35 -18.41
CA LYS A 1 -3.56 4.60 -17.16
C LYS A 1 -2.39 4.82 -16.20
N VAL A 2 -2.71 4.91 -14.91
CA VAL A 2 -1.73 4.95 -13.83
C VAL A 2 -1.99 3.76 -12.90
N TYR A 3 -0.94 3.16 -12.40
CA TYR A 3 -0.96 2.00 -11.52
C TYR A 3 -0.34 2.39 -10.18
N LEU A 4 -1.03 2.10 -9.10
CA LEU A 4 -0.57 2.28 -7.73
C LEU A 4 -0.48 0.90 -7.07
N SER A 5 0.67 0.59 -6.51
CA SER A 5 0.91 -0.64 -5.76
C SER A 5 1.33 -0.28 -4.33
N PRO A 6 0.45 -0.37 -3.34
CA PRO A 6 0.77 -0.07 -1.95
C PRO A 6 0.93 -1.35 -1.12
N VAL A 7 1.75 -1.28 -0.08
CA VAL A 7 1.71 -2.16 1.09
C VAL A 7 0.95 -1.45 2.21
N ILE A 8 -0.13 -2.06 2.65
CA ILE A 8 -0.99 -1.50 3.70
C ILE A 8 -0.86 -2.37 4.95
N ASP A 9 -0.47 -1.78 6.06
CA ASP A 9 -0.47 -2.47 7.34
C ASP A 9 -1.89 -2.68 7.83
N CYS A 10 -2.24 -3.93 8.13
CA CYS A 10 -3.58 -4.28 8.59
C CYS A 10 -3.87 -3.81 10.02
N PHE A 11 -2.85 -3.45 10.79
CA PHE A 11 -3.01 -3.00 12.18
C PHE A 11 -3.75 -1.66 12.26
N ASP A 12 -3.33 -0.69 11.47
CA ASP A 12 -3.86 0.68 11.51
C ASP A 12 -4.27 1.22 10.14
N GLY A 13 -3.92 0.49 9.07
CA GLY A 13 -4.15 0.88 7.68
C GLY A 13 -3.14 1.90 7.17
N LEU A 14 -1.94 1.94 7.76
CA LEU A 14 -0.85 2.76 7.25
C LEU A 14 -0.37 2.22 5.89
N PRO A 15 -0.27 3.05 4.85
CA PRO A 15 0.54 2.73 3.68
C PRO A 15 2.02 2.74 4.08
N VAL A 16 2.62 1.56 4.20
CA VAL A 16 4.02 1.39 4.62
C VAL A 16 4.98 1.75 3.49
N SER A 17 4.65 1.32 2.30
CA SER A 17 5.35 1.67 1.07
C SER A 17 4.38 1.70 -0.11
N TRP A 18 4.74 2.39 -1.17
CA TRP A 18 3.96 2.39 -2.41
C TRP A 18 4.81 2.79 -3.60
N THR A 19 4.45 2.27 -4.75
CA THR A 19 5.01 2.69 -6.04
C THR A 19 3.90 3.09 -6.99
N ILE A 20 4.18 4.09 -7.82
CA ILE A 20 3.26 4.60 -8.84
C ILE A 20 3.96 4.52 -10.20
N GLY A 21 3.27 4.01 -11.21
CA GLY A 21 3.84 3.88 -12.55
C GLY A 21 2.78 3.91 -13.64
N THR A 22 3.26 3.94 -14.88
CA THR A 22 2.40 3.97 -16.07
C THR A 22 2.20 2.60 -16.73
N SER A 23 2.91 1.58 -16.22
CA SER A 23 2.74 0.20 -16.65
C SER A 23 2.73 -0.77 -15.46
N PRO A 24 1.97 -1.86 -15.53
CA PRO A 24 1.92 -2.88 -14.48
C PRO A 24 3.12 -3.83 -14.66
N SER A 25 4.30 -3.43 -14.22
CA SER A 25 5.54 -4.20 -14.34
C SER A 25 5.88 -4.97 -13.07
N ALA A 26 6.75 -5.99 -13.20
CA ALA A 26 7.35 -6.66 -12.06
C ALA A 26 8.19 -5.69 -11.21
N GLU A 27 8.87 -4.77 -11.87
CA GLU A 27 9.68 -3.76 -11.22
C GLU A 27 8.87 -2.90 -10.25
N LEU A 28 7.66 -2.46 -10.67
CA LEU A 28 6.76 -1.67 -9.84
C LEU A 28 6.49 -2.34 -8.47
N VAL A 29 6.14 -3.63 -8.48
CA VAL A 29 5.84 -4.36 -7.24
C VAL A 29 7.09 -4.76 -6.47
N ASN A 30 8.19 -4.99 -7.15
CA ASN A 30 9.46 -5.35 -6.50
C ASN A 30 10.07 -4.16 -5.74
N ILE A 31 10.06 -2.97 -6.32
CA ILE A 31 10.51 -1.73 -5.65
C ILE A 31 9.65 -1.47 -4.40
N MET A 32 8.33 -1.55 -4.53
CA MET A 32 7.43 -1.42 -3.39
C MET A 32 7.75 -2.40 -2.26
N LEU A 33 8.05 -3.67 -2.60
CA LEU A 33 8.41 -4.67 -1.61
C LEU A 33 9.78 -4.36 -0.97
N ASP A 34 10.77 -3.96 -1.76
CA ASP A 34 12.10 -3.59 -1.26
C ASP A 34 12.00 -2.41 -0.26
N GLU A 35 11.18 -1.40 -0.57
CA GLU A 35 10.90 -0.28 0.33
C GLU A 35 10.20 -0.74 1.62
N ALA A 36 9.19 -1.61 1.51
CA ALA A 36 8.51 -2.16 2.69
C ALA A 36 9.46 -2.96 3.58
N ILE A 37 10.37 -3.73 2.98
CA ILE A 37 11.39 -4.49 3.72
C ILE A 37 12.40 -3.56 4.41
N SER A 38 12.75 -2.45 3.78
CA SER A 38 13.77 -1.53 4.30
C SER A 38 13.39 -0.83 5.62
N VAL A 39 12.12 -0.79 5.95
CA VAL A 39 11.60 -0.19 7.19
C VAL A 39 11.37 -1.21 8.31
N LEU A 40 11.60 -2.50 8.06
CA LEU A 40 11.48 -3.56 9.07
C LEU A 40 12.74 -3.64 9.93
N ASP A 41 12.53 -3.85 11.22
CA ASP A 41 13.63 -4.24 12.11
C ASP A 41 14.07 -5.68 11.82
N ALA A 42 15.30 -6.03 12.21
CA ALA A 42 15.94 -7.30 11.83
C ALA A 42 15.17 -8.55 12.33
N ASP A 43 14.43 -8.42 13.41
CA ASP A 43 13.63 -9.47 14.04
C ASP A 43 12.16 -9.47 13.57
N GLU A 44 11.71 -8.44 12.87
CA GLU A 44 10.36 -8.37 12.35
C GLU A 44 10.16 -9.28 11.14
N LYS A 45 9.17 -10.16 11.22
CA LYS A 45 8.81 -11.12 10.16
C LYS A 45 7.31 -11.10 9.90
N PRO A 46 6.77 -9.99 9.39
CA PRO A 46 5.34 -9.91 9.11
C PRO A 46 4.90 -10.89 8.04
N VAL A 47 3.61 -11.24 8.08
CA VAL A 47 2.95 -11.97 7.01
C VAL A 47 2.52 -10.97 5.94
N LEU A 48 3.03 -11.14 4.72
CA LEU A 48 2.62 -10.32 3.58
C LEU A 48 1.51 -11.02 2.81
N HIS A 49 0.32 -10.43 2.86
CA HIS A 49 -0.86 -10.93 2.16
C HIS A 49 -1.04 -10.21 0.82
N SER A 50 -1.33 -10.95 -0.24
CA SER A 50 -1.67 -10.39 -1.55
C SER A 50 -2.86 -11.11 -2.18
N ASP A 51 -3.47 -10.48 -3.17
CA ASP A 51 -4.36 -11.18 -4.08
C ASP A 51 -3.57 -12.17 -4.96
N ARG A 52 -4.24 -12.78 -5.94
CA ARG A 52 -3.64 -13.74 -6.86
C ARG A 52 -3.08 -13.09 -8.14
N GLY A 53 -2.79 -11.80 -8.10
CA GLY A 53 -2.18 -11.08 -9.22
C GLY A 53 -0.91 -11.78 -9.71
N CYS A 54 -0.68 -11.78 -11.03
CA CYS A 54 0.46 -12.47 -11.63
C CYS A 54 1.80 -11.95 -11.11
N HIS A 55 1.88 -10.67 -10.77
CA HIS A 55 3.09 -10.01 -10.28
C HIS A 55 3.64 -10.64 -8.99
N TYR A 56 2.75 -11.03 -8.07
CA TYR A 56 3.09 -11.68 -6.79
C TYR A 56 3.49 -13.16 -6.93
N ARG A 57 3.54 -13.66 -8.15
CA ARG A 57 3.94 -15.05 -8.49
C ARG A 57 5.24 -15.09 -9.29
N TRP A 58 5.79 -13.93 -9.63
CA TRP A 58 7.03 -13.85 -10.41
C TRP A 58 8.27 -14.16 -9.56
N PRO A 59 9.34 -14.66 -10.18
CA PRO A 59 10.53 -15.09 -9.47
C PRO A 59 11.15 -14.01 -8.58
N GLY A 60 11.26 -12.77 -9.06
CA GLY A 60 11.82 -11.66 -8.29
C GLY A 60 11.07 -11.34 -7.00
N TRP A 61 9.74 -11.46 -7.01
CA TRP A 61 8.92 -11.34 -5.80
C TRP A 61 9.18 -12.49 -4.81
N ILE A 62 9.16 -13.73 -5.33
CA ILE A 62 9.34 -14.94 -4.51
C ILE A 62 10.74 -14.96 -3.86
N GLU A 63 11.75 -14.54 -4.61
CA GLU A 63 13.13 -14.48 -4.11
C GLU A 63 13.27 -13.48 -2.96
N ARG A 64 12.72 -12.29 -3.08
CA ARG A 64 12.71 -11.27 -2.02
C ARG A 64 12.03 -11.78 -0.75
N MET A 65 10.86 -12.40 -0.89
CA MET A 65 10.14 -12.98 0.24
C MET A 65 10.95 -14.07 0.95
N LYS A 66 11.66 -14.91 0.19
CA LYS A 66 12.50 -15.98 0.75
C LYS A 66 13.75 -15.44 1.42
N SER A 67 14.47 -14.52 0.78
CA SER A 67 15.73 -13.98 1.29
C SER A 67 15.56 -13.20 2.59
N THR A 68 14.40 -12.57 2.77
CA THR A 68 14.06 -11.81 3.99
C THR A 68 13.37 -12.65 5.06
N GLY A 69 12.98 -13.89 4.75
CA GLY A 69 12.25 -14.77 5.67
C GLY A 69 10.81 -14.34 5.94
N LEU A 70 10.23 -13.51 5.07
CA LEU A 70 8.84 -13.10 5.18
C LEU A 70 7.88 -14.24 4.81
N THR A 71 6.78 -14.33 5.54
CA THR A 71 5.73 -15.31 5.25
C THR A 71 4.79 -14.76 4.19
N ARG A 72 4.60 -15.52 3.12
CA ARG A 72 3.68 -15.20 2.05
C ARG A 72 2.30 -15.79 2.31
N SER A 73 1.28 -14.97 2.22
CA SER A 73 -0.14 -15.34 2.24
C SER A 73 -0.83 -14.86 0.97
N MET A 74 -1.78 -15.62 0.48
CA MET A 74 -2.56 -15.25 -0.72
C MET A 74 -4.04 -15.52 -0.50
N SER A 75 -4.88 -14.61 -1.01
CA SER A 75 -6.34 -14.78 -1.02
C SER A 75 -6.75 -16.11 -1.68
N LYS A 76 -7.80 -16.74 -1.16
CA LYS A 76 -8.43 -17.88 -1.84
C LYS A 76 -9.03 -17.43 -3.17
N LYS A 77 -9.10 -18.34 -4.15
CA LYS A 77 -9.72 -18.03 -5.44
C LYS A 77 -11.18 -17.61 -5.23
N GLY A 78 -11.52 -16.39 -5.66
CA GLY A 78 -12.88 -15.87 -5.55
C GLY A 78 -13.28 -15.32 -4.17
N CYS A 79 -12.33 -15.14 -3.23
CA CYS A 79 -12.58 -14.56 -1.92
C CYS A 79 -12.05 -13.13 -1.84
N SER A 80 -12.88 -12.13 -2.19
CA SER A 80 -12.55 -10.70 -2.02
C SER A 80 -12.33 -10.27 -0.58
N PRO A 81 -13.07 -10.78 0.45
CA PRO A 81 -12.89 -10.34 1.82
C PRO A 81 -11.48 -10.53 2.38
N ASP A 82 -10.70 -11.44 1.82
CA ASP A 82 -9.34 -11.71 2.28
C ASP A 82 -8.38 -10.53 2.07
N ASN A 83 -8.73 -9.55 1.21
CA ASN A 83 -7.90 -8.37 0.91
C ASN A 83 -8.58 -7.04 1.30
N SER A 84 -9.42 -7.06 2.32
CA SER A 84 -10.29 -5.95 2.71
C SER A 84 -9.53 -4.66 3.09
N ALA A 85 -8.34 -4.76 3.65
CA ALA A 85 -7.52 -3.60 4.01
C ALA A 85 -7.13 -2.79 2.76
N CYS A 86 -6.64 -3.48 1.74
CA CYS A 86 -6.24 -2.88 0.48
C CYS A 86 -7.45 -2.36 -0.32
N GLU A 87 -8.52 -3.16 -0.39
CA GLU A 87 -9.77 -2.75 -1.04
C GLU A 87 -10.39 -1.51 -0.36
N GLY A 88 -10.36 -1.45 0.97
CA GLY A 88 -10.82 -0.31 1.75
C GLY A 88 -9.98 0.95 1.50
N PHE A 89 -8.67 0.81 1.39
CA PHE A 89 -7.78 1.92 1.02
C PHE A 89 -8.12 2.45 -0.38
N PHE A 90 -8.19 1.58 -1.38
CA PHE A 90 -8.52 1.98 -2.76
C PHE A 90 -9.91 2.57 -2.89
N GLY A 91 -10.88 2.08 -2.14
CA GLY A 91 -12.23 2.65 -2.11
C GLY A 91 -12.23 4.10 -1.61
N ARG A 92 -11.50 4.39 -0.53
CA ARG A 92 -11.34 5.76 -0.01
C ARG A 92 -10.58 6.66 -0.97
N LEU A 93 -9.47 6.19 -1.52
CA LEU A 93 -8.71 6.93 -2.51
C LEU A 93 -9.57 7.36 -3.70
N LYS A 94 -10.35 6.44 -4.24
CA LYS A 94 -11.25 6.74 -5.37
C LYS A 94 -12.30 7.77 -5.00
N ASN A 95 -12.91 7.66 -3.82
CA ASN A 95 -13.95 8.58 -3.38
C ASN A 95 -13.41 9.94 -2.98
N GLU A 96 -12.25 10.00 -2.34
CA GLU A 96 -11.72 11.23 -1.75
C GLU A 96 -10.83 12.02 -2.72
N MET A 97 -10.15 11.34 -3.65
CA MET A 97 -9.24 11.97 -4.57
C MET A 97 -9.73 11.94 -6.03
N PHE A 98 -10.33 10.81 -6.47
CA PHE A 98 -10.56 10.59 -7.89
C PHE A 98 -11.99 10.97 -8.35
N TYR A 99 -13.02 10.44 -7.66
CA TYR A 99 -14.39 10.74 -8.03
C TYR A 99 -14.79 12.15 -7.60
N GLY A 100 -15.56 12.83 -8.43
CA GLY A 100 -16.02 14.21 -8.19
C GLY A 100 -15.01 15.28 -8.60
N TYR A 101 -13.83 14.92 -9.11
CA TYR A 101 -12.86 15.87 -9.66
C TYR A 101 -12.76 15.74 -11.18
N SER A 102 -12.55 16.87 -11.85
CA SER A 102 -12.23 16.88 -13.27
C SER A 102 -10.74 16.75 -13.48
N TRP A 103 -10.33 15.75 -14.22
CA TRP A 103 -8.93 15.50 -14.61
C TRP A 103 -8.60 16.02 -16.00
N THR A 104 -9.52 16.78 -16.62
CA THR A 104 -9.32 17.39 -17.93
C THR A 104 -8.17 18.38 -17.86
N GLY A 105 -7.21 18.23 -18.77
CA GLY A 105 -6.03 19.10 -18.82
C GLY A 105 -4.91 18.77 -17.83
N VAL A 106 -5.11 17.78 -16.95
CA VAL A 106 -4.06 17.30 -16.04
C VAL A 106 -3.18 16.28 -16.75
N SER A 107 -1.87 16.49 -16.76
CA SER A 107 -0.90 15.55 -17.32
C SER A 107 -0.79 14.29 -16.43
N ILE A 108 -0.27 13.21 -17.02
CA ILE A 108 -0.01 11.96 -16.26
C ILE A 108 0.97 12.23 -15.11
N SER A 109 2.01 13.02 -15.32
CA SER A 109 2.99 13.37 -14.29
C SER A 109 2.35 14.14 -13.14
N GLN A 110 1.54 15.15 -13.44
CA GLN A 110 0.81 15.91 -12.43
C GLN A 110 -0.17 15.02 -11.64
N PHE A 111 -0.83 14.08 -12.32
CA PHE A 111 -1.72 13.13 -11.64
C PHE A 111 -0.94 12.21 -10.70
N ILE A 112 0.24 11.72 -11.11
CA ILE A 112 1.12 10.89 -10.27
C ILE A 112 1.57 11.67 -9.03
N GLU A 113 1.97 12.93 -9.17
CA GLU A 113 2.34 13.79 -8.03
C GLU A 113 1.18 13.95 -7.04
N GLN A 114 -0.02 14.26 -7.53
CA GLN A 114 -1.19 14.39 -6.67
C GLN A 114 -1.58 13.07 -6.00
N LEU A 115 -1.41 11.94 -6.69
CA LEU A 115 -1.65 10.63 -6.12
C LEU A 115 -0.66 10.29 -5.01
N ASP A 116 0.62 10.61 -5.19
CA ASP A 116 1.66 10.45 -4.18
C ASP A 116 1.40 11.34 -2.95
N GLU A 117 1.05 12.60 -3.18
CA GLU A 117 0.64 13.53 -2.11
C GLU A 117 -0.59 13.03 -1.33
N TYR A 118 -1.57 12.44 -2.02
CA TYR A 118 -2.73 11.85 -1.36
C TYR A 118 -2.33 10.69 -0.44
N VAL A 119 -1.45 9.78 -0.89
CA VAL A 119 -1.01 8.65 -0.06
C VAL A 119 -0.25 9.14 1.18
N LYS A 120 0.62 10.13 1.02
CA LYS A 120 1.31 10.80 2.15
C LYS A 120 0.31 11.44 3.12
N TRP A 121 -0.63 12.22 2.59
CA TRP A 121 -1.69 12.83 3.40
C TRP A 121 -2.52 11.77 4.14
N TYR A 122 -2.84 10.66 3.49
CA TYR A 122 -3.58 9.55 4.09
C TYR A 122 -2.83 8.96 5.29
N ALA A 123 -1.53 8.76 5.16
CA ALA A 123 -0.68 8.25 6.23
C ALA A 123 -0.56 9.22 7.41
N GLU A 124 -0.31 10.50 7.12
CA GLU A 124 0.11 11.49 8.10
C GLU A 124 -1.04 12.29 8.72
N LYS A 125 -2.11 12.53 7.97
CA LYS A 125 -3.14 13.52 8.33
C LYS A 125 -4.57 13.01 8.30
N ARG A 126 -4.86 11.99 7.47
CA ARG A 126 -6.24 11.50 7.34
C ARG A 126 -6.71 10.86 8.63
N ILE A 127 -7.72 11.46 9.25
CA ILE A 127 -8.31 10.99 10.50
C ILE A 127 -9.15 9.72 10.26
N LYS A 128 -8.98 8.73 11.14
CA LYS A 128 -9.76 7.49 11.19
C LYS A 128 -10.43 7.35 12.57
N LEU A 129 -11.74 7.24 12.59
CA LEU A 129 -12.49 7.08 13.84
C LEU A 129 -12.07 5.79 14.59
N SER A 130 -11.76 4.72 13.86
CA SER A 130 -11.25 3.47 14.44
C SER A 130 -9.90 3.60 15.14
N LEU A 131 -9.18 4.69 14.91
CA LEU A 131 -7.90 5.01 15.55
C LEU A 131 -8.04 6.15 16.58
N GLY A 132 -9.23 6.30 17.16
CA GLY A 132 -9.49 7.35 18.14
C GLY A 132 -9.43 8.77 17.56
N GLY A 133 -9.72 8.95 16.28
CA GLY A 133 -9.67 10.27 15.61
C GLY A 133 -8.26 10.71 15.22
N MET A 134 -7.32 9.78 15.12
CA MET A 134 -5.95 10.03 14.69
C MET A 134 -5.69 9.53 13.27
N SER A 135 -4.65 10.06 12.63
CA SER A 135 -4.11 9.47 11.42
C SER A 135 -3.35 8.17 11.75
N PRO A 136 -3.13 7.27 10.77
CA PRO A 136 -2.36 6.05 11.00
C PRO A 136 -0.99 6.30 11.64
N LEU A 137 -0.25 7.27 11.13
CA LEU A 137 1.08 7.60 11.65
C LEU A 137 1.04 8.19 13.07
N ASN A 138 0.10 9.09 13.35
CA ASN A 138 -0.06 9.65 14.69
C ASN A 138 -0.52 8.61 15.70
N TYR A 139 -1.34 7.65 15.28
CA TYR A 139 -1.75 6.52 16.12
C TYR A 139 -0.53 5.66 16.51
N ARG A 140 0.34 5.32 15.57
CA ARG A 140 1.60 4.60 15.87
C ARG A 140 2.48 5.38 16.87
N ARG A 141 2.67 6.66 16.64
CA ARG A 141 3.44 7.52 17.54
C ARG A 141 2.84 7.55 18.94
N SER A 142 1.53 7.59 19.08
CA SER A 142 0.85 7.54 20.38
C SER A 142 1.09 6.25 21.15
N LEU A 143 1.37 5.15 20.44
CA LEU A 143 1.70 3.84 21.00
C LEU A 143 3.22 3.64 21.22
N GLY A 144 4.05 4.64 20.90
CA GLY A 144 5.51 4.51 20.95
C GLY A 144 6.11 3.64 19.86
N LEU A 145 5.35 3.34 18.80
CA LEU A 145 5.84 2.62 17.65
C LEU A 145 6.52 3.57 16.67
N ALA A 146 7.60 3.12 16.05
CA ALA A 146 8.25 3.85 14.97
C ALA A 146 7.28 4.00 13.79
N GLY A 147 7.27 5.16 13.16
CA GLY A 147 6.47 5.46 11.98
C GLY A 147 7.36 5.70 10.79
#